data_8db1f7177d0120438736ba11aff0e6db
#
_entry.id   8db1f7177d0120438736ba11aff0e6db
#
_cell.length_a   1.000
_cell.length_b   1.000
_cell.length_c   1.000
_cell.angle_alpha   90.00
_cell.angle_beta   90.00
_cell.angle_gamma   90.00
#
_symmetry.space_group_name_H-M   'P 1'
#
loop_
_entity.id
_entity.type
_entity.pdbx_description
1 polymer ?
#
loop_
_entity_poly.entity_id
_entity_poly.type
_entity_poly.pdbx_seq_one_letter_code
_entity_poly.pdbx_strand_id
1 'polypeptide(L)'
;MKIIVDEQNTVYELDQKLGEGGQGRVYSIKGGRKAIKLIPDKSTIRRDRLRRQLSQVRMLFDIQKLPIAMPLEMLQPPHVGYVMELLTGMIPISKLTYLPQKIECPVTWYLQGGGLRRRLILLAKSAEALSQLHGRGLVYADPSPNNIFVSSDLDANEIRFIDADNLCYESNVSSSFYTPGYGAPELVKGKSGVNTLTDAHAFAVIAFQTLTTLHPLTDGDLVSYGEPELEEKALQGEIPWIDNPNDNSNYTDKGFPRDITLSPRLQTLANKCFGEGLLNPQKRPGLNQWAEYLYNAADFTITCPSCHSTYYANQKDCSWCEYPRPDLVIVEIYRWHPDEKPEKKGKLLQVMALQRDSSVILTNRIINGRLGIDAHQPNLEIEFTDHYLRVHKCNNKTFLLTSQNQENNKIEREISEDRWLKFPVEAGKYGDWLLHFGSLNCPHRYASFRLIKGGD
;
A
#
# COMPACT_ATOMS: atom_id res chain seq x y z
N MET A 1 15.48 -14.67 36.13
CA MET A 1 15.71 -14.77 34.68
C MET A 1 14.84 -15.90 34.16
N LYS A 2 14.07 -15.67 33.10
CA LYS A 2 13.23 -16.71 32.50
C LYS A 2 13.96 -17.29 31.30
N ILE A 3 14.35 -18.56 31.41
CA ILE A 3 15.03 -19.29 30.32
C ILE A 3 13.97 -20.05 29.54
N ILE A 4 14.05 -19.97 28.20
CA ILE A 4 13.18 -20.66 27.26
C ILE A 4 14.06 -21.46 26.30
N VAL A 5 13.59 -22.64 25.90
CA VAL A 5 14.31 -23.53 24.95
C VAL A 5 13.45 -23.79 23.73
N ASP A 6 14.03 -23.77 22.56
CA ASP A 6 13.36 -24.14 21.30
C ASP A 6 13.52 -25.64 21.00
N GLU A 7 12.87 -26.13 19.93
CA GLU A 7 12.91 -27.54 19.51
C GLU A 7 14.28 -27.99 19.00
N GLN A 8 15.17 -27.03 18.68
CA GLN A 8 16.56 -27.30 18.29
C GLN A 8 17.51 -27.32 19.50
N ASN A 9 16.98 -27.29 20.76
CA ASN A 9 17.72 -27.17 21.99
C ASN A 9 18.52 -25.88 22.19
N THR A 10 18.17 -24.82 21.41
CA THR A 10 18.76 -23.50 21.64
C THR A 10 18.15 -22.84 22.85
N VAL A 11 19.00 -22.35 23.74
CA VAL A 11 18.60 -21.72 25.01
C VAL A 11 18.53 -20.21 24.83
N TYR A 12 17.42 -19.60 25.26
CA TYR A 12 17.18 -18.17 25.19
C TYR A 12 16.92 -17.57 26.57
N GLU A 13 17.58 -16.47 26.85
CA GLU A 13 17.32 -15.66 28.04
C GLU A 13 16.39 -14.50 27.63
N LEU A 14 15.18 -14.44 28.24
CA LEU A 14 14.25 -13.35 27.98
C LEU A 14 14.75 -12.06 28.60
N ASP A 15 14.60 -10.96 27.85
CA ASP A 15 14.97 -9.61 28.28
C ASP A 15 13.70 -8.76 28.51
N GLN A 16 13.39 -7.83 27.66
CA GLN A 16 12.27 -6.90 27.81
C GLN A 16 10.97 -7.46 27.23
N LYS A 17 9.84 -7.19 27.88
CA LYS A 17 8.52 -7.42 27.31
C LYS A 17 8.25 -6.32 26.26
N LEU A 18 8.11 -6.69 24.99
CA LEU A 18 7.87 -5.80 23.87
C LEU A 18 6.38 -5.53 23.63
N GLY A 19 5.53 -6.52 23.95
CA GLY A 19 4.09 -6.40 23.75
C GLY A 19 3.31 -7.49 24.46
N GLU A 20 2.02 -7.24 24.70
CA GLU A 20 1.04 -8.18 25.22
C GLU A 20 -0.31 -7.93 24.57
N GLY A 21 -0.98 -8.98 24.15
CA GLY A 21 -2.30 -8.93 23.55
C GLY A 21 -3.07 -10.23 23.80
N GLY A 22 -4.28 -10.34 23.27
CA GLY A 22 -5.14 -11.52 23.43
C GLY A 22 -4.51 -12.83 22.92
N GLN A 23 -3.56 -12.73 22.01
CA GLN A 23 -2.91 -13.88 21.39
C GLN A 23 -1.57 -14.26 22.06
N GLY A 24 -1.01 -13.44 22.98
CA GLY A 24 0.22 -13.77 23.66
C GLY A 24 1.05 -12.60 24.11
N ARG A 25 2.27 -12.92 24.59
CA ARG A 25 3.28 -11.96 25.04
C ARG A 25 4.53 -12.09 24.23
N VAL A 26 5.07 -10.97 23.79
CA VAL A 26 6.31 -10.92 23.01
C VAL A 26 7.44 -10.36 23.88
N TYR A 27 8.59 -11.03 23.86
CA TYR A 27 9.79 -10.65 24.60
C TYR A 27 10.98 -10.56 23.65
N SER A 28 11.87 -9.59 23.85
CA SER A 28 13.20 -9.62 23.28
C SER A 28 14.08 -10.68 23.95
N ILE A 29 15.13 -11.08 23.23
CA ILE A 29 16.15 -12.01 23.75
C ILE A 29 17.40 -11.20 24.05
N LYS A 30 18.01 -11.46 25.21
CA LYS A 30 19.21 -10.76 25.66
C LYS A 30 20.37 -10.92 24.67
N GLY A 31 20.90 -9.80 24.21
CA GLY A 31 22.05 -9.77 23.29
C GLY A 31 21.78 -10.29 21.87
N GLY A 32 20.50 -10.55 21.50
CA GLY A 32 20.14 -11.15 20.23
C GLY A 32 19.26 -10.28 19.33
N ARG A 33 19.18 -10.63 18.04
CA ARG A 33 18.27 -10.06 17.04
C ARG A 33 16.98 -10.88 16.88
N LYS A 34 16.58 -11.60 17.94
CA LYS A 34 15.39 -12.45 17.94
C LYS A 34 14.41 -12.01 19.01
N ALA A 35 13.15 -12.34 18.83
CA ALA A 35 12.08 -12.19 19.80
C ALA A 35 11.37 -13.53 20.02
N ILE A 36 10.70 -13.67 21.15
CA ILE A 36 9.90 -14.85 21.48
C ILE A 36 8.46 -14.43 21.74
N LYS A 37 7.53 -15.02 20.99
CA LYS A 37 6.09 -14.94 21.29
C LYS A 37 5.70 -16.12 22.16
N LEU A 38 5.22 -15.83 23.37
CA LEU A 38 4.68 -16.80 24.32
C LEU A 38 3.17 -16.76 24.29
N ILE A 39 2.54 -17.88 23.98
CA ILE A 39 1.09 -18.03 23.98
C ILE A 39 0.68 -18.55 25.38
N PRO A 40 -0.27 -17.91 26.07
CA PRO A 40 -0.61 -18.25 27.46
C PRO A 40 -1.31 -19.61 27.59
N ASP A 41 -1.87 -20.15 26.54
CA ASP A 41 -2.55 -21.44 26.53
C ASP A 41 -1.55 -22.59 26.56
N LYS A 42 -1.61 -23.38 27.67
CA LYS A 42 -0.78 -24.58 27.87
C LYS A 42 -1.40 -25.85 27.27
N SER A 43 -2.52 -25.75 26.54
CA SER A 43 -3.21 -26.87 25.93
C SER A 43 -2.31 -27.54 24.88
N THR A 44 -2.17 -28.84 24.96
CA THR A 44 -1.47 -29.68 23.98
C THR A 44 -2.14 -29.58 22.60
N ILE A 45 -3.47 -29.51 22.60
CA ILE A 45 -4.28 -29.39 21.36
C ILE A 45 -3.93 -28.12 20.61
N ARG A 46 -3.84 -26.97 21.30
CA ARG A 46 -3.49 -25.69 20.68
C ARG A 46 -2.04 -25.69 20.17
N ARG A 47 -1.12 -26.26 20.94
CA ARG A 47 0.28 -26.40 20.53
C ARG A 47 0.40 -27.25 19.26
N ASP A 48 -0.28 -28.40 19.20
CA ASP A 48 -0.22 -29.30 18.07
C ASP A 48 -0.90 -28.69 16.82
N ARG A 49 -1.96 -27.90 17.03
CA ARG A 49 -2.59 -27.11 15.95
C ARG A 49 -1.62 -26.05 15.42
N LEU A 50 -1.02 -25.25 16.30
CA LEU A 50 -0.04 -24.23 15.93
C LEU A 50 1.16 -24.84 15.21
N ARG A 51 1.72 -25.93 15.72
CA ARG A 51 2.84 -26.65 15.09
C ARG A 51 2.49 -27.08 13.67
N ARG A 52 1.33 -27.69 13.46
CA ARG A 52 0.87 -28.12 12.12
C ARG A 52 0.71 -26.92 11.17
N GLN A 53 0.07 -25.87 11.63
CA GLN A 53 -0.15 -24.64 10.87
C GLN A 53 1.17 -23.99 10.45
N LEU A 54 2.10 -23.78 11.40
CA LEU A 54 3.41 -23.19 11.13
C LEU A 54 4.27 -24.06 10.21
N SER A 55 4.23 -25.39 10.38
CA SER A 55 4.93 -26.32 9.49
C SER A 55 4.42 -26.21 8.06
N GLN A 56 3.09 -26.11 7.85
CA GLN A 56 2.51 -25.90 6.52
C GLN A 56 2.95 -24.57 5.89
N VAL A 57 2.91 -23.49 6.66
CA VAL A 57 3.32 -22.15 6.19
C VAL A 57 4.81 -22.09 5.85
N ARG A 58 5.67 -22.74 6.65
CA ARG A 58 7.13 -22.83 6.41
C ARG A 58 7.48 -23.60 5.14
N MET A 59 6.67 -24.57 4.72
CA MET A 59 6.88 -25.35 3.50
C MET A 59 6.55 -24.57 2.21
N LEU A 60 5.94 -23.41 2.31
CA LEU A 60 5.65 -22.54 1.17
C LEU A 60 6.91 -21.77 0.79
N PHE A 61 7.65 -22.31 -0.17
CA PHE A 61 8.98 -21.85 -0.56
C PHE A 61 9.05 -20.35 -0.91
N ASP A 62 8.00 -19.79 -1.49
CA ASP A 62 7.96 -18.38 -1.93
C ASP A 62 7.48 -17.39 -0.87
N ILE A 63 6.94 -17.86 0.26
CA ILE A 63 6.38 -16.96 1.28
C ILE A 63 7.51 -16.21 2.03
N GLN A 64 8.71 -16.77 2.08
CA GLN A 64 9.88 -16.16 2.72
C GLN A 64 10.30 -14.84 2.05
N LYS A 65 9.88 -14.61 0.81
CA LYS A 65 10.14 -13.36 0.08
C LYS A 65 9.13 -12.26 0.41
N LEU A 66 8.03 -12.61 1.09
CA LEU A 66 7.03 -11.63 1.52
C LEU A 66 7.50 -10.93 2.80
N PRO A 67 7.09 -9.68 3.01
CA PRO A 67 7.46 -8.91 4.20
C PRO A 67 6.63 -9.36 5.42
N ILE A 68 6.77 -10.61 5.82
CA ILE A 68 6.06 -11.24 6.94
C ILE A 68 7.08 -11.76 7.93
N ALA A 69 6.94 -11.41 9.21
CA ALA A 69 7.75 -11.93 10.30
C ALA A 69 7.34 -13.39 10.59
N MET A 70 8.02 -14.31 9.93
CA MET A 70 7.74 -15.74 10.03
C MET A 70 8.28 -16.34 11.33
N PRO A 71 7.59 -17.35 11.90
CA PRO A 71 8.15 -18.18 12.95
C PRO A 71 9.40 -18.91 12.47
N LEU A 72 10.48 -18.77 13.23
CA LEU A 72 11.76 -19.43 12.95
C LEU A 72 11.78 -20.81 13.56
N GLU A 73 11.57 -20.93 14.90
CA GLU A 73 11.60 -22.17 15.64
C GLU A 73 10.45 -22.24 16.64
N MET A 74 9.92 -23.43 16.90
CA MET A 74 8.92 -23.68 17.93
C MET A 74 9.58 -23.83 19.31
N LEU A 75 8.85 -23.45 20.35
CA LEU A 75 9.31 -23.62 21.72
C LEU A 75 9.05 -25.05 22.23
N GLN A 76 9.95 -25.55 23.09
CA GLN A 76 9.76 -26.81 23.79
C GLN A 76 8.69 -26.71 24.88
N PRO A 77 8.01 -27.84 25.23
CA PRO A 77 7.18 -27.93 26.43
C PRO A 77 7.93 -27.48 27.67
N PRO A 78 7.29 -26.85 28.65
CA PRO A 78 5.85 -26.64 28.77
C PRO A 78 5.36 -25.36 28.02
N HIS A 79 6.23 -24.67 27.31
CA HIS A 79 5.89 -23.40 26.64
C HIS A 79 5.23 -23.65 25.27
N VAL A 80 4.22 -22.84 24.97
CA VAL A 80 3.59 -22.74 23.66
C VAL A 80 3.99 -21.40 23.07
N GLY A 81 4.50 -21.43 21.84
CA GLY A 81 4.97 -20.23 21.15
C GLY A 81 6.13 -20.52 20.20
N TYR A 82 6.76 -19.46 19.76
CA TYR A 82 7.82 -19.55 18.75
C TYR A 82 8.85 -18.42 18.87
N VAL A 83 9.99 -18.66 18.29
CA VAL A 83 11.07 -17.69 18.08
C VAL A 83 10.83 -17.01 16.72
N MET A 84 11.01 -15.70 16.64
CA MET A 84 10.90 -14.91 15.43
C MET A 84 12.02 -13.86 15.35
N GLU A 85 12.15 -13.18 14.20
CA GLU A 85 13.03 -12.03 14.05
C GLU A 85 12.56 -10.86 14.92
N LEU A 86 13.50 -10.17 15.57
CA LEU A 86 13.22 -8.93 16.30
C LEU A 86 13.18 -7.78 15.28
N LEU A 87 12.04 -7.13 15.15
CA LEU A 87 11.89 -5.96 14.31
C LEU A 87 12.48 -4.73 15.02
N THR A 88 13.62 -4.25 14.52
CA THR A 88 14.27 -3.03 15.02
C THR A 88 14.05 -1.88 14.05
N GLY A 89 13.88 -0.65 14.56
CA GLY A 89 13.63 0.54 13.73
C GLY A 89 12.27 0.52 13.03
N MET A 90 11.31 -0.24 13.54
CA MET A 90 9.95 -0.32 13.01
C MET A 90 8.91 0.04 14.07
N ILE A 91 7.82 0.65 13.64
CA ILE A 91 6.67 1.04 14.47
C ILE A 91 5.38 0.48 13.86
N PRO A 92 4.34 0.18 14.65
CA PRO A 92 3.07 -0.22 14.09
C PRO A 92 2.44 0.93 13.29
N ILE A 93 1.78 0.62 12.17
CA ILE A 93 1.13 1.63 11.32
C ILE A 93 0.01 2.38 12.06
N SER A 94 -0.48 1.83 13.17
CA SER A 94 -1.42 2.52 14.09
C SER A 94 -0.89 3.89 14.56
N LYS A 95 0.43 4.09 14.62
CA LYS A 95 1.05 5.40 14.89
C LYS A 95 0.83 6.42 13.77
N LEU A 96 0.46 5.98 12.58
CA LEU A 96 0.08 6.83 11.44
C LEU A 96 -1.44 6.86 11.20
N THR A 97 -2.19 6.01 11.87
CA THR A 97 -3.63 5.81 11.68
C THR A 97 -4.45 6.58 12.72
N TYR A 98 -4.04 6.52 13.99
CA TYR A 98 -4.78 7.13 15.09
C TYR A 98 -4.15 8.45 15.53
N LEU A 99 -4.97 9.50 15.61
CA LEU A 99 -4.56 10.75 16.23
C LEU A 99 -4.28 10.53 17.72
N PRO A 100 -3.16 11.04 18.24
CA PRO A 100 -2.91 11.02 19.67
C PRO A 100 -3.98 11.81 20.44
N GLN A 101 -4.39 11.34 21.63
CA GLN A 101 -5.41 12.00 22.46
C GLN A 101 -5.10 13.46 22.81
N LYS A 102 -3.79 13.76 22.95
CA LYS A 102 -3.31 15.13 23.22
C LYS A 102 -2.46 15.58 22.03
N ILE A 103 -3.08 16.14 21.03
CA ILE A 103 -2.40 16.67 19.85
C ILE A 103 -2.66 18.16 19.73
N GLU A 104 -1.61 18.95 19.56
CA GLU A 104 -1.71 20.40 19.36
C GLU A 104 -2.21 20.72 17.94
N CYS A 105 -1.67 20.02 16.94
CA CYS A 105 -2.03 20.23 15.53
C CYS A 105 -2.05 18.91 14.76
N PRO A 106 -3.22 18.44 14.30
CA PRO A 106 -3.35 17.23 13.50
C PRO A 106 -2.52 17.26 12.21
N VAL A 107 -2.43 18.42 11.55
CA VAL A 107 -1.66 18.59 10.32
C VAL A 107 -0.16 18.34 10.58
N THR A 108 0.39 18.94 11.63
CA THR A 108 1.80 18.75 12.01
C THR A 108 2.11 17.26 12.26
N TRP A 109 1.24 16.58 12.99
CA TRP A 109 1.39 15.13 13.23
C TRP A 109 1.36 14.33 11.93
N TYR A 110 0.42 14.65 11.03
CA TYR A 110 0.30 13.96 9.74
C TYR A 110 1.57 14.10 8.90
N LEU A 111 2.13 15.32 8.86
CA LEU A 111 3.34 15.64 8.11
C LEU A 111 4.59 15.03 8.75
N GLN A 112 4.71 15.06 10.08
CA GLN A 112 5.80 14.40 10.81
C GLN A 112 5.81 12.89 10.64
N GLY A 113 4.67 12.27 10.31
CA GLY A 113 4.58 10.86 9.90
C GLY A 113 5.02 10.60 8.45
N GLY A 114 5.59 11.58 7.74
CA GLY A 114 6.02 11.49 6.34
C GLY A 114 4.95 11.91 5.32
N GLY A 115 3.83 12.50 5.77
CA GLY A 115 2.79 13.07 4.92
C GLY A 115 2.05 12.06 4.03
N LEU A 116 1.49 12.56 2.93
CA LEU A 116 0.58 11.81 2.06
C LEU A 116 1.31 10.70 1.27
N ARG A 117 2.37 11.06 0.53
CA ARG A 117 3.09 10.10 -0.35
C ARG A 117 3.58 8.88 0.41
N ARG A 118 4.16 9.08 1.58
CA ARG A 118 4.66 7.98 2.39
C ARG A 118 3.54 7.04 2.82
N ARG A 119 2.40 7.56 3.31
CA ARG A 119 1.23 6.74 3.66
C ARG A 119 0.73 5.93 2.48
N LEU A 120 0.61 6.55 1.31
CA LEU A 120 0.20 5.86 0.08
C LEU A 120 1.15 4.71 -0.29
N ILE A 121 2.47 4.92 -0.20
CA ILE A 121 3.48 3.88 -0.52
C ILE A 121 3.43 2.74 0.51
N LEU A 122 3.36 3.04 1.79
CA LEU A 122 3.29 2.02 2.85
C LEU A 122 2.03 1.16 2.72
N LEU A 123 0.89 1.79 2.45
CA LEU A 123 -0.37 1.09 2.19
C LEU A 123 -0.32 0.28 0.89
N ALA A 124 0.27 0.84 -0.18
CA ALA A 124 0.43 0.12 -1.44
C ALA A 124 1.25 -1.16 -1.27
N LYS A 125 2.39 -1.08 -0.58
CA LYS A 125 3.23 -2.25 -0.26
C LYS A 125 2.50 -3.27 0.62
N SER A 126 1.69 -2.79 1.58
CA SER A 126 0.89 -3.67 2.43
C SER A 126 -0.19 -4.41 1.63
N ALA A 127 -0.91 -3.71 0.75
CA ALA A 127 -1.88 -4.33 -0.15
C ALA A 127 -1.23 -5.32 -1.12
N GLU A 128 -0.06 -4.98 -1.66
CA GLU A 128 0.71 -5.85 -2.55
C GLU A 128 1.13 -7.16 -1.84
N ALA A 129 1.64 -7.07 -0.61
CA ALA A 129 2.04 -8.23 0.18
C ALA A 129 0.85 -9.16 0.47
N LEU A 130 -0.29 -8.59 0.90
CA LEU A 130 -1.52 -9.37 1.12
C LEU A 130 -2.07 -9.95 -0.19
N SER A 131 -2.01 -9.20 -1.31
CA SER A 131 -2.43 -9.70 -2.62
C SER A 131 -1.59 -10.90 -3.07
N GLN A 132 -0.29 -10.87 -2.79
CA GLN A 132 0.60 -11.99 -3.09
C GLN A 132 0.33 -13.21 -2.20
N LEU A 133 -0.11 -13.03 -0.95
CA LEU A 133 -0.63 -14.11 -0.10
C LEU A 133 -1.90 -14.74 -0.70
N HIS A 134 -2.86 -13.89 -1.05
CA HIS A 134 -4.13 -14.33 -1.64
C HIS A 134 -3.92 -15.09 -2.95
N GLY A 135 -2.97 -14.67 -3.78
CA GLY A 135 -2.57 -15.36 -5.01
C GLY A 135 -2.03 -16.79 -4.78
N ARG A 136 -1.68 -17.14 -3.54
CA ARG A 136 -1.23 -18.47 -3.11
C ARG A 136 -2.32 -19.27 -2.37
N GLY A 137 -3.55 -18.74 -2.33
CA GLY A 137 -4.67 -19.35 -1.59
C GLY A 137 -4.55 -19.22 -0.07
N LEU A 138 -3.74 -18.28 0.41
CA LEU A 138 -3.54 -18.00 1.84
C LEU A 138 -4.31 -16.76 2.27
N VAL A 139 -4.82 -16.80 3.48
CA VAL A 139 -5.50 -15.70 4.15
C VAL A 139 -4.64 -15.25 5.33
N TYR A 140 -4.45 -13.96 5.49
CA TYR A 140 -3.73 -13.41 6.65
C TYR A 140 -4.59 -13.46 7.91
N ALA A 141 -5.90 -13.32 7.74
CA ALA A 141 -6.98 -13.54 8.70
C ALA A 141 -7.21 -12.42 9.73
N ASP A 142 -6.20 -11.65 10.13
CA ASP A 142 -6.36 -10.53 11.09
C ASP A 142 -5.53 -9.30 10.68
N PRO A 143 -5.77 -8.70 9.49
CA PRO A 143 -5.17 -7.41 9.18
C PRO A 143 -5.68 -6.34 10.14
N SER A 144 -4.76 -5.72 10.86
CA SER A 144 -5.06 -4.60 11.76
C SER A 144 -3.88 -3.62 11.79
N PRO A 145 -4.08 -2.36 12.19
CA PRO A 145 -3.00 -1.38 12.25
C PRO A 145 -1.87 -1.74 13.22
N ASN A 146 -2.13 -2.62 14.16
CA ASN A 146 -1.11 -3.09 15.11
C ASN A 146 -0.32 -4.30 14.57
N ASN A 147 -0.81 -4.96 13.54
CA ASN A 147 -0.18 -6.13 12.92
C ASN A 147 0.63 -5.77 11.66
N ILE A 148 0.59 -4.51 11.22
CA ILE A 148 1.40 -3.96 10.14
C ILE A 148 2.43 -3.01 10.73
N PHE A 149 3.70 -3.37 10.63
CA PHE A 149 4.82 -2.54 11.06
C PHE A 149 5.43 -1.82 9.86
N VAL A 150 5.84 -0.58 10.08
CA VAL A 150 6.46 0.28 9.08
C VAL A 150 7.77 0.85 9.61
N SER A 151 8.72 1.16 8.74
CA SER A 151 9.97 1.80 9.15
C SER A 151 9.70 3.06 9.98
N SER A 152 10.45 3.28 11.06
CA SER A 152 10.47 4.56 11.80
C SER A 152 11.27 5.63 11.06
N ASP A 153 12.17 5.23 10.16
CA ASP A 153 12.88 6.12 9.25
C ASP A 153 11.93 6.60 8.17
N LEU A 154 11.81 7.92 8.00
CA LEU A 154 10.89 8.55 7.05
C LEU A 154 11.32 8.38 5.60
N ASP A 155 12.60 8.18 5.34
CA ASP A 155 13.16 7.95 4.00
C ASP A 155 13.04 6.48 3.57
N ALA A 156 12.82 5.56 4.52
CA ALA A 156 12.61 4.14 4.27
C ALA A 156 11.11 3.79 4.28
N ASN A 157 10.60 3.29 3.17
CA ASN A 157 9.22 2.85 3.04
C ASN A 157 9.13 1.32 3.18
N GLU A 158 9.69 0.77 4.26
CA GLU A 158 9.63 -0.66 4.55
C GLU A 158 8.38 -1.01 5.33
N ILE A 159 7.85 -2.20 5.09
CA ILE A 159 6.73 -2.78 5.84
C ILE A 159 7.05 -4.18 6.32
N ARG A 160 6.44 -4.61 7.42
CA ARG A 160 6.45 -5.99 7.92
C ARG A 160 5.11 -6.32 8.54
N PHE A 161 4.54 -7.45 8.15
CA PHE A 161 3.43 -8.07 8.86
C PHE A 161 3.95 -8.93 9.99
N ILE A 162 3.31 -8.86 11.16
CA ILE A 162 3.58 -9.72 12.31
C ILE A 162 2.45 -10.73 12.51
N ASP A 163 2.54 -11.57 13.52
CA ASP A 163 1.49 -12.54 13.89
C ASP A 163 1.10 -13.51 12.75
N ALA A 164 2.13 -14.07 12.11
CA ALA A 164 1.99 -15.07 11.05
C ALA A 164 1.32 -16.41 11.52
N ASP A 165 1.11 -16.57 12.82
CA ASP A 165 0.40 -17.73 13.40
C ASP A 165 -1.09 -17.76 13.08
N ASN A 166 -1.66 -16.67 12.53
CA ASN A 166 -3.03 -16.63 12.04
C ASN A 166 -3.15 -17.01 10.55
N LEU A 167 -2.03 -17.10 9.82
CA LEU A 167 -2.02 -17.50 8.42
C LEU A 167 -2.69 -18.87 8.24
N CYS A 168 -3.61 -18.96 7.30
CA CYS A 168 -4.29 -20.22 6.98
C CYS A 168 -4.62 -20.31 5.49
N TYR A 169 -4.81 -21.54 5.00
CA TYR A 169 -5.40 -21.73 3.67
C TYR A 169 -6.89 -21.40 3.71
N GLU A 170 -7.40 -20.74 2.70
CA GLU A 170 -8.80 -20.36 2.58
C GLU A 170 -9.76 -21.57 2.66
N SER A 171 -9.30 -22.74 2.16
CA SER A 171 -10.06 -24.02 2.22
C SER A 171 -10.19 -24.60 3.64
N ASN A 172 -9.40 -24.17 4.60
CA ASN A 172 -9.29 -24.78 5.94
C ASN A 172 -9.84 -23.90 7.06
N VAL A 173 -10.59 -22.86 6.73
CA VAL A 173 -11.08 -21.89 7.71
C VAL A 173 -12.21 -22.50 8.55
N SER A 174 -11.94 -22.67 9.83
CA SER A 174 -12.94 -23.10 10.84
C SER A 174 -13.19 -22.04 11.93
N SER A 175 -12.54 -20.87 11.85
CA SER A 175 -12.58 -19.87 12.93
C SER A 175 -12.89 -18.47 12.37
N SER A 176 -13.72 -17.74 13.11
CA SER A 176 -13.98 -16.32 12.90
C SER A 176 -13.33 -15.55 14.04
N PHE A 177 -12.12 -15.02 13.80
CA PHE A 177 -11.52 -14.05 14.72
C PHE A 177 -11.12 -12.82 13.92
N TYR A 178 -11.14 -11.68 14.55
CA TYR A 178 -10.80 -10.39 13.97
C TYR A 178 -10.46 -9.40 15.07
N THR A 179 -9.68 -8.41 14.76
CA THR A 179 -9.48 -7.25 15.64
C THR A 179 -10.76 -6.39 15.62
N PRO A 180 -11.32 -6.01 16.78
CA PRO A 180 -12.48 -5.13 16.86
C PRO A 180 -12.32 -3.88 15.99
N GLY A 181 -13.37 -3.52 15.26
CA GLY A 181 -13.37 -2.43 14.28
C GLY A 181 -12.91 -2.84 12.87
N TYR A 182 -12.16 -3.94 12.70
CA TYR A 182 -11.63 -4.36 11.39
C TYR A 182 -12.31 -5.61 10.82
N GLY A 183 -13.19 -6.24 11.58
CA GLY A 183 -13.97 -7.39 11.11
C GLY A 183 -14.95 -6.99 10.00
N ALA A 184 -14.96 -7.77 8.92
CA ALA A 184 -15.98 -7.60 7.89
C ALA A 184 -17.39 -7.90 8.44
N PRO A 185 -18.48 -7.26 7.97
CA PRO A 185 -19.83 -7.42 8.51
C PRO A 185 -20.29 -8.87 8.59
N GLU A 186 -19.90 -9.72 7.64
CA GLU A 186 -20.21 -11.14 7.65
C GLU A 186 -19.49 -11.94 8.76
N LEU A 187 -18.28 -11.47 9.16
CA LEU A 187 -17.58 -12.03 10.33
C LEU A 187 -18.24 -11.57 11.63
N VAL A 188 -18.53 -10.27 11.75
CA VAL A 188 -19.18 -9.67 12.93
C VAL A 188 -20.52 -10.34 13.18
N LYS A 189 -21.28 -10.64 12.13
CA LYS A 189 -22.57 -11.36 12.19
C LYS A 189 -22.43 -12.88 12.37
N GLY A 190 -21.20 -13.41 12.39
CA GLY A 190 -20.96 -14.88 12.50
C GLY A 190 -21.45 -15.68 11.30
N LYS A 191 -21.61 -15.05 10.13
CA LYS A 191 -22.13 -15.68 8.89
C LYS A 191 -21.03 -16.29 8.03
N SER A 192 -19.76 -15.94 8.27
CA SER A 192 -18.60 -16.41 7.51
C SER A 192 -17.41 -16.64 8.42
N GLY A 193 -16.49 -17.50 8.02
CA GLY A 193 -15.11 -17.51 8.52
C GLY A 193 -14.24 -16.50 7.78
N VAL A 194 -12.99 -16.35 8.23
CA VAL A 194 -11.99 -15.49 7.56
C VAL A 194 -11.69 -16.01 6.16
N ASN A 195 -11.52 -15.10 5.21
CA ASN A 195 -11.22 -15.41 3.81
C ASN A 195 -10.55 -14.19 3.15
N THR A 196 -10.19 -14.29 1.88
CA THR A 196 -9.53 -13.22 1.13
C THR A 196 -10.37 -11.94 1.03
N LEU A 197 -11.70 -12.04 1.04
CA LEU A 197 -12.60 -10.88 1.00
C LEU A 197 -12.74 -10.20 2.37
N THR A 198 -12.59 -10.94 3.46
CA THR A 198 -12.56 -10.37 4.81
C THR A 198 -11.25 -9.62 5.06
N ASP A 199 -10.10 -10.14 4.58
CA ASP A 199 -8.82 -9.44 4.60
C ASP A 199 -8.90 -8.14 3.76
N ALA A 200 -9.57 -8.19 2.60
CA ALA A 200 -9.75 -7.01 1.75
C ALA A 200 -10.58 -5.92 2.44
N HIS A 201 -11.62 -6.30 3.20
CA HIS A 201 -12.40 -5.35 4.01
C HIS A 201 -11.54 -4.70 5.10
N ALA A 202 -10.87 -5.52 5.90
CA ALA A 202 -10.02 -5.03 7.00
C ALA A 202 -8.93 -4.09 6.48
N PHE A 203 -8.27 -4.45 5.37
CA PHE A 203 -7.28 -3.58 4.73
C PHE A 203 -7.90 -2.26 4.22
N ALA A 204 -9.09 -2.29 3.63
CA ALA A 204 -9.78 -1.08 3.17
C ALA A 204 -10.07 -0.10 4.33
N VAL A 205 -10.49 -0.62 5.50
CA VAL A 205 -10.65 0.18 6.73
C VAL A 205 -9.31 0.80 7.14
N ILE A 206 -8.23 0.01 7.20
CA ILE A 206 -6.89 0.50 7.54
C ILE A 206 -6.44 1.59 6.56
N ALA A 207 -6.63 1.38 5.25
CA ALA A 207 -6.20 2.32 4.23
C ALA A 207 -6.97 3.64 4.34
N PHE A 208 -8.29 3.59 4.44
CA PHE A 208 -9.13 4.77 4.60
C PHE A 208 -8.74 5.55 5.86
N GLN A 209 -8.64 4.86 6.99
CA GLN A 209 -8.32 5.46 8.28
C GLN A 209 -6.90 6.06 8.33
N THR A 210 -5.91 5.40 7.72
CA THR A 210 -4.53 5.93 7.66
C THR A 210 -4.43 7.20 6.81
N LEU A 211 -5.27 7.34 5.77
CA LEU A 211 -5.28 8.51 4.89
C LEU A 211 -6.12 9.66 5.46
N THR A 212 -7.28 9.37 6.04
CA THR A 212 -8.27 10.37 6.47
C THR A 212 -8.29 10.60 7.98
N THR A 213 -7.68 9.72 8.78
CA THR A 213 -7.76 9.63 10.25
C THR A 213 -9.14 9.26 10.79
N LEU A 214 -10.05 8.79 9.95
CA LEU A 214 -11.41 8.40 10.32
C LEU A 214 -11.67 6.93 10.01
N HIS A 215 -12.38 6.27 10.92
CA HIS A 215 -12.92 4.95 10.65
C HIS A 215 -14.17 5.08 9.76
N PRO A 216 -14.21 4.37 8.60
CA PRO A 216 -15.26 4.61 7.60
C PRO A 216 -16.68 4.27 8.06
N LEU A 217 -16.85 3.46 9.11
CA LEU A 217 -18.16 3.01 9.57
C LEU A 217 -18.58 3.66 10.88
N THR A 218 -17.63 3.90 11.81
CA THR A 218 -17.98 4.28 13.20
C THR A 218 -17.74 5.77 13.52
N ASP A 219 -16.92 6.47 12.74
CA ASP A 219 -16.58 7.88 13.04
C ASP A 219 -17.55 8.90 12.43
N GLY A 220 -18.64 8.44 11.82
CA GLY A 220 -19.71 9.33 11.37
C GLY A 220 -20.51 9.94 12.52
N ASP A 221 -21.14 11.07 12.27
CA ASP A 221 -21.79 11.84 13.34
C ASP A 221 -22.98 11.08 13.96
N LEU A 222 -23.73 10.30 13.16
CA LEU A 222 -24.81 9.46 13.67
C LEU A 222 -24.32 8.44 14.71
N VAL A 223 -23.20 7.77 14.43
CA VAL A 223 -22.64 6.73 15.30
C VAL A 223 -21.88 7.37 16.47
N SER A 224 -21.04 8.36 16.21
CA SER A 224 -20.18 9.01 17.22
C SER A 224 -20.95 9.74 18.32
N TYR A 225 -22.12 10.28 18.01
CA TYR A 225 -22.98 11.01 18.97
C TYR A 225 -24.23 10.24 19.37
N GLY A 226 -24.39 9.01 18.84
CA GLY A 226 -25.54 8.16 19.12
C GLY A 226 -25.34 7.21 20.30
N GLU A 227 -26.29 6.32 20.47
CA GLU A 227 -26.23 5.28 21.50
C GLU A 227 -25.19 4.20 21.15
N PRO A 228 -24.56 3.54 22.15
CA PRO A 228 -23.48 2.56 21.92
C PRO A 228 -23.83 1.41 20.97
N GLU A 229 -25.13 1.04 20.87
CA GLU A 229 -25.64 -0.01 19.99
C GLU A 229 -25.49 0.37 18.51
N LEU A 230 -25.34 1.66 18.19
CA LEU A 230 -25.14 2.11 16.81
C LEU A 230 -23.75 1.72 16.28
N GLU A 231 -22.74 1.66 17.14
CA GLU A 231 -21.41 1.20 16.73
C GLU A 231 -21.46 -0.27 16.25
N GLU A 232 -22.12 -1.14 16.98
CA GLU A 232 -22.28 -2.54 16.58
C GLU A 232 -23.05 -2.65 15.26
N LYS A 233 -24.16 -1.89 15.11
CA LYS A 233 -24.95 -1.83 13.87
C LYS A 233 -24.13 -1.34 12.68
N ALA A 234 -23.29 -0.31 12.89
CA ALA A 234 -22.39 0.19 11.86
C ALA A 234 -21.38 -0.88 11.41
N LEU A 235 -20.73 -1.56 12.36
CA LEU A 235 -19.82 -2.67 12.07
C LEU A 235 -20.49 -3.87 11.41
N GLN A 236 -21.77 -4.06 11.67
CA GLN A 236 -22.61 -5.05 10.98
C GLN A 236 -23.08 -4.58 9.59
N GLY A 237 -22.78 -3.36 9.18
CA GLY A 237 -23.17 -2.78 7.90
C GLY A 237 -24.65 -2.39 7.82
N GLU A 238 -25.30 -2.12 8.94
CA GLU A 238 -26.70 -1.71 9.03
C GLU A 238 -26.88 -0.19 9.02
N ILE A 239 -25.77 0.53 9.18
CA ILE A 239 -25.69 1.99 9.07
C ILE A 239 -24.82 2.32 7.85
N PRO A 240 -25.16 3.34 7.04
CA PRO A 240 -24.33 3.74 5.91
C PRO A 240 -22.95 4.20 6.39
N TRP A 241 -21.93 3.98 5.55
CA TRP A 241 -20.61 4.50 5.82
C TRP A 241 -20.55 6.03 5.67
N ILE A 242 -19.52 6.68 6.25
CA ILE A 242 -19.46 8.13 6.44
C ILE A 242 -19.51 8.98 5.15
N ASP A 243 -19.03 8.47 4.03
CA ASP A 243 -19.05 9.18 2.74
C ASP A 243 -19.98 8.47 1.72
N ASN A 244 -21.09 7.85 2.19
CA ASN A 244 -22.03 7.19 1.30
C ASN A 244 -22.73 8.22 0.39
N PRO A 245 -22.58 8.13 -0.95
CA PRO A 245 -23.13 9.12 -1.86
C PRO A 245 -24.67 9.11 -1.95
N ASN A 246 -25.32 8.05 -1.48
CA ASN A 246 -26.78 7.87 -1.56
C ASN A 246 -27.49 8.09 -0.22
N ASP A 247 -26.75 8.12 0.88
CA ASP A 247 -27.31 8.27 2.23
C ASP A 247 -26.28 8.95 3.14
N ASN A 248 -26.49 10.21 3.45
CA ASN A 248 -25.61 11.04 4.26
C ASN A 248 -25.94 11.05 5.75
N SER A 249 -26.82 10.16 6.23
CA SER A 249 -27.24 10.12 7.64
C SER A 249 -26.07 9.92 8.62
N ASN A 250 -25.01 9.23 8.20
CA ASN A 250 -23.79 9.02 8.99
C ASN A 250 -22.59 9.84 8.46
N TYR A 251 -22.84 10.94 7.76
CA TYR A 251 -21.78 11.83 7.27
C TYR A 251 -21.03 12.51 8.42
N THR A 252 -19.77 12.86 8.18
CA THR A 252 -18.98 13.73 9.07
C THR A 252 -18.00 14.57 8.26
N ASP A 253 -17.78 15.80 8.67
CA ASP A 253 -16.77 16.70 8.13
C ASP A 253 -15.41 16.62 8.86
N LYS A 254 -15.34 15.79 9.90
CA LYS A 254 -14.11 15.55 10.67
C LYS A 254 -13.03 14.87 9.84
N GLY A 255 -11.85 14.76 10.45
CA GLY A 255 -10.67 14.15 9.84
C GLY A 255 -10.04 15.02 8.75
N PHE A 256 -9.13 14.45 7.98
CA PHE A 256 -8.55 15.17 6.83
C PHE A 256 -9.53 15.18 5.65
N PRO A 257 -9.62 16.31 4.90
CA PRO A 257 -10.46 16.39 3.72
C PRO A 257 -10.14 15.30 2.68
N ARG A 258 -11.20 14.66 2.17
CA ARG A 258 -11.07 13.51 1.26
C ARG A 258 -10.45 13.87 -0.08
N ASP A 259 -10.70 15.08 -0.56
CA ASP A 259 -10.16 15.60 -1.83
C ASP A 259 -8.65 15.85 -1.81
N ILE A 260 -8.05 16.04 -0.63
CA ILE A 260 -6.59 16.20 -0.47
C ILE A 260 -5.88 14.91 -0.07
N THR A 261 -6.58 13.91 0.47
CA THR A 261 -5.98 12.65 0.93
C THR A 261 -6.31 11.44 0.05
N LEU A 262 -7.45 11.47 -0.65
CA LEU A 262 -7.89 10.38 -1.52
C LEU A 262 -7.93 10.83 -2.99
N SER A 263 -7.19 10.15 -3.87
CA SER A 263 -7.37 10.35 -5.30
C SER A 263 -8.78 9.89 -5.74
N PRO A 264 -9.32 10.37 -6.89
CA PRO A 264 -10.64 9.94 -7.37
C PRO A 264 -10.78 8.42 -7.53
N ARG A 265 -9.69 7.73 -7.90
CA ARG A 265 -9.68 6.26 -7.98
C ARG A 265 -9.75 5.60 -6.61
N LEU A 266 -9.09 6.15 -5.59
CA LEU A 266 -9.18 5.66 -4.21
C LEU A 266 -10.57 5.91 -3.61
N GLN A 267 -11.18 7.06 -3.88
CA GLN A 267 -12.57 7.32 -3.52
C GLN A 267 -13.52 6.29 -4.16
N THR A 268 -13.29 5.95 -5.43
CA THR A 268 -14.06 4.90 -6.12
C THR A 268 -13.90 3.54 -5.45
N LEU A 269 -12.70 3.18 -4.99
CA LEU A 269 -12.48 1.91 -4.26
C LEU A 269 -13.19 1.90 -2.90
N ALA A 270 -13.09 3.01 -2.14
CA ALA A 270 -13.78 3.17 -0.87
C ALA A 270 -15.30 3.05 -1.05
N ASN A 271 -15.87 3.76 -2.05
CA ASN A 271 -17.28 3.66 -2.40
C ASN A 271 -17.72 2.23 -2.75
N LYS A 272 -16.91 1.49 -3.49
CA LYS A 272 -17.22 0.08 -3.80
C LYS A 272 -17.13 -0.82 -2.57
N CYS A 273 -16.12 -0.61 -1.73
CA CYS A 273 -15.90 -1.45 -0.55
C CYS A 273 -16.96 -1.23 0.52
N PHE A 274 -17.23 0.04 0.87
CA PHE A 274 -18.11 0.41 1.97
C PHE A 274 -19.56 0.72 1.53
N GLY A 275 -19.81 0.82 0.22
CA GLY A 275 -21.14 0.87 -0.36
C GLY A 275 -21.67 -0.53 -0.64
N GLU A 276 -21.77 -0.92 -1.92
CA GLU A 276 -22.33 -2.23 -2.29
C GLU A 276 -21.53 -3.43 -1.77
N GLY A 277 -20.21 -3.30 -1.62
CA GLY A 277 -19.31 -4.32 -1.09
C GLY A 277 -19.41 -4.55 0.41
N LEU A 278 -20.08 -3.65 1.15
CA LEU A 278 -20.23 -3.78 2.61
C LEU A 278 -21.05 -5.02 2.96
N LEU A 279 -22.20 -5.20 2.32
CA LEU A 279 -23.11 -6.34 2.51
C LEU A 279 -22.99 -7.42 1.43
N ASN A 280 -22.28 -7.14 0.34
CA ASN A 280 -22.00 -8.10 -0.73
C ASN A 280 -20.49 -8.27 -0.92
N PRO A 281 -19.85 -9.21 -0.18
CA PRO A 281 -18.39 -9.38 -0.20
C PRO A 281 -17.78 -9.57 -1.60
N GLN A 282 -18.52 -10.21 -2.53
CA GLN A 282 -18.06 -10.43 -3.91
C GLN A 282 -17.91 -9.15 -4.74
N LYS A 283 -18.47 -8.03 -4.28
CA LYS A 283 -18.34 -6.72 -4.90
C LYS A 283 -17.13 -5.92 -4.38
N ARG A 284 -16.50 -6.38 -3.33
CA ARG A 284 -15.32 -5.70 -2.75
C ARG A 284 -14.16 -5.69 -3.74
N PRO A 285 -13.46 -4.57 -3.88
CA PRO A 285 -12.20 -4.52 -4.62
C PRO A 285 -11.15 -5.44 -3.99
N GLY A 286 -10.49 -6.24 -4.83
CA GLY A 286 -9.38 -7.08 -4.37
C GLY A 286 -8.13 -6.25 -4.01
N LEU A 287 -7.23 -6.83 -3.20
CA LEU A 287 -6.02 -6.17 -2.72
C LEU A 287 -5.05 -5.77 -3.83
N ASN A 288 -5.03 -6.51 -4.95
CA ASN A 288 -4.25 -6.12 -6.13
C ASN A 288 -4.70 -4.76 -6.70
N GLN A 289 -6.01 -4.50 -6.72
CA GLN A 289 -6.57 -3.23 -7.19
C GLN A 289 -6.28 -2.09 -6.21
N TRP A 290 -6.34 -2.36 -4.90
CA TRP A 290 -5.91 -1.41 -3.87
C TRP A 290 -4.44 -1.04 -4.03
N ALA A 291 -3.55 -2.02 -4.18
CA ALA A 291 -2.12 -1.79 -4.37
C ALA A 291 -1.85 -0.93 -5.62
N GLU A 292 -2.45 -1.29 -6.76
CA GLU A 292 -2.31 -0.53 -8.01
C GLU A 292 -2.73 0.93 -7.84
N TYR A 293 -3.90 1.19 -7.25
CA TYR A 293 -4.43 2.56 -7.14
C TYR A 293 -3.70 3.39 -6.08
N LEU A 294 -3.20 2.77 -5.01
CA LEU A 294 -2.36 3.43 -4.01
C LEU A 294 -1.00 3.83 -4.60
N TYR A 295 -0.35 2.95 -5.36
CA TYR A 295 0.88 3.30 -6.07
C TYR A 295 0.63 4.42 -7.10
N ASN A 296 -0.43 4.33 -7.89
CA ASN A 296 -0.75 5.37 -8.87
C ASN A 296 -1.05 6.72 -8.20
N ALA A 297 -1.67 6.71 -7.03
CA ALA A 297 -1.89 7.90 -6.23
C ALA A 297 -0.57 8.49 -5.72
N ALA A 298 0.36 7.64 -5.24
CA ALA A 298 1.69 8.08 -4.79
C ALA A 298 2.52 8.66 -5.94
N ASP A 299 2.51 8.01 -7.11
CA ASP A 299 3.22 8.47 -8.31
C ASP A 299 2.70 9.83 -8.82
N PHE A 300 1.46 10.19 -8.48
CA PHE A 300 0.83 11.46 -8.85
C PHE A 300 0.95 12.55 -7.79
N THR A 301 1.78 12.35 -6.77
CA THR A 301 2.08 13.38 -5.78
C THR A 301 3.36 14.14 -6.15
N ILE A 302 3.42 15.41 -5.72
CA ILE A 302 4.60 16.28 -5.80
C ILE A 302 5.00 16.78 -4.42
N THR A 303 6.20 17.32 -4.29
CA THR A 303 6.72 17.90 -3.04
C THR A 303 6.64 19.42 -3.10
N CYS A 304 6.08 20.04 -2.09
CA CYS A 304 6.01 21.49 -1.98
C CYS A 304 7.41 22.10 -1.78
N PRO A 305 7.84 23.07 -2.60
CA PRO A 305 9.15 23.71 -2.41
C PRO A 305 9.26 24.51 -1.10
N SER A 306 8.13 24.95 -0.54
CA SER A 306 8.10 25.78 0.69
C SER A 306 8.07 24.93 1.96
N CYS A 307 7.05 24.07 2.13
CA CYS A 307 6.86 23.31 3.38
C CYS A 307 7.35 21.85 3.30
N HIS A 308 7.90 21.41 2.16
CA HIS A 308 8.40 20.07 1.88
C HIS A 308 7.38 18.94 2.05
N SER A 309 6.10 19.26 2.24
CA SER A 309 5.02 18.28 2.32
C SER A 309 4.60 17.81 0.94
N THR A 310 4.04 16.61 0.86
CA THR A 310 3.57 16.03 -0.41
C THR A 310 2.08 16.20 -0.58
N TYR A 311 1.65 16.50 -1.82
CA TYR A 311 0.24 16.69 -2.20
C TYR A 311 0.01 16.28 -3.66
N TYR A 312 -1.23 16.13 -4.10
CA TYR A 312 -1.55 15.70 -5.47
C TYR A 312 -1.25 16.80 -6.49
N ALA A 313 -0.65 16.40 -7.60
CA ALA A 313 -0.19 17.30 -8.68
C ALA A 313 -1.33 18.04 -9.42
N ASN A 314 -2.59 17.63 -9.26
CA ASN A 314 -3.74 18.33 -9.83
C ASN A 314 -4.21 19.52 -8.98
N GLN A 315 -3.70 19.70 -7.78
CA GLN A 315 -3.99 20.89 -6.96
C GLN A 315 -3.19 22.08 -7.51
N LYS A 316 -3.81 23.27 -7.57
CA LYS A 316 -3.15 24.50 -8.01
C LYS A 316 -2.12 24.99 -7.00
N ASP A 317 -2.42 24.80 -5.74
CA ASP A 317 -1.60 25.22 -4.61
C ASP A 317 -1.34 24.02 -3.67
N CYS A 318 -0.29 24.12 -2.86
CA CYS A 318 -0.02 23.13 -1.83
C CYS A 318 -1.18 23.07 -0.83
N SER A 319 -1.79 21.92 -0.67
CA SER A 319 -2.93 21.70 0.26
C SER A 319 -2.57 21.94 1.74
N TRP A 320 -1.29 22.13 2.07
CA TRP A 320 -0.81 22.28 3.43
C TRP A 320 -0.36 23.69 3.79
N CYS A 321 0.13 24.49 2.82
CA CYS A 321 0.66 25.83 3.06
C CYS A 321 0.30 26.85 1.98
N GLU A 322 -0.57 26.48 1.04
CA GLU A 322 -1.08 27.35 -0.03
C GLU A 322 0.01 27.92 -0.97
N TYR A 323 1.24 27.33 -0.93
CA TYR A 323 2.31 27.75 -1.84
C TYR A 323 1.96 27.30 -3.27
N PRO A 324 2.10 28.15 -4.30
CA PRO A 324 1.79 27.82 -5.69
C PRO A 324 2.51 26.55 -6.18
N ARG A 325 1.80 25.74 -6.96
CA ARG A 325 2.36 24.54 -7.57
C ARG A 325 3.55 24.91 -8.47
N PRO A 326 4.71 24.22 -8.37
CA PRO A 326 5.82 24.41 -9.29
C PRO A 326 5.51 23.87 -10.69
N ASP A 327 6.33 24.22 -11.67
CA ASP A 327 6.32 23.58 -12.98
C ASP A 327 6.55 22.08 -12.84
N LEU A 328 5.80 21.29 -13.61
CA LEU A 328 5.90 19.84 -13.61
C LEU A 328 5.56 19.25 -14.97
N VAL A 329 6.02 18.04 -15.21
CA VAL A 329 5.64 17.23 -16.37
C VAL A 329 4.70 16.12 -15.92
N ILE A 330 3.53 16.06 -16.54
CA ILE A 330 2.65 14.90 -16.43
C ILE A 330 3.14 13.83 -17.40
N VAL A 331 3.46 12.67 -16.85
CA VAL A 331 3.83 11.47 -17.59
C VAL A 331 2.61 10.58 -17.66
N GLU A 332 2.03 10.46 -18.84
CA GLU A 332 0.82 9.67 -19.09
C GLU A 332 1.19 8.35 -19.75
N ILE A 333 0.84 7.24 -19.11
CA ILE A 333 1.15 5.88 -19.59
C ILE A 333 -0.06 5.30 -20.32
N TYR A 334 0.15 4.91 -21.55
CA TYR A 334 -0.86 4.35 -22.46
C TYR A 334 -0.49 2.93 -22.91
N ARG A 335 -1.47 2.23 -23.48
CA ARG A 335 -1.24 0.99 -24.21
C ARG A 335 -0.91 1.29 -25.66
N TRP A 336 0.13 0.66 -26.17
CA TRP A 336 0.49 0.63 -27.58
C TRP A 336 0.05 -0.69 -28.21
N HIS A 337 -0.54 -0.62 -29.38
CA HIS A 337 -0.82 -1.78 -30.22
C HIS A 337 -0.41 -1.45 -31.67
N PRO A 338 0.38 -2.30 -32.34
CA PRO A 338 0.89 -1.99 -33.69
C PRO A 338 -0.20 -1.83 -34.75
N ASP A 339 -1.35 -2.48 -34.59
CA ASP A 339 -2.49 -2.42 -35.52
C ASP A 339 -3.43 -1.22 -35.25
N GLU A 340 -3.23 -0.49 -34.15
CA GLU A 340 -4.03 0.70 -33.84
C GLU A 340 -3.43 1.94 -34.52
N LYS A 341 -4.29 2.78 -35.11
CA LYS A 341 -3.84 4.01 -35.74
C LYS A 341 -3.23 4.96 -34.73
N PRO A 342 -2.04 5.54 -35.00
CA PRO A 342 -1.34 6.44 -34.08
C PRO A 342 -2.15 7.67 -33.64
N GLU A 343 -3.15 8.08 -34.44
CA GLU A 343 -4.01 9.23 -34.16
C GLU A 343 -4.96 9.06 -32.97
N LYS A 344 -5.19 7.81 -32.52
CA LYS A 344 -5.96 7.53 -31.30
C LYS A 344 -5.00 7.15 -30.18
N LYS A 345 -4.82 8.06 -29.21
CA LYS A 345 -4.18 7.70 -27.94
C LYS A 345 -4.91 6.47 -27.36
N GLY A 346 -4.17 5.41 -27.07
CA GLY A 346 -4.69 4.21 -26.45
C GLY A 346 -5.36 4.50 -25.10
N LYS A 347 -5.83 3.46 -24.41
CA LYS A 347 -6.42 3.62 -23.07
C LYS A 347 -5.36 4.15 -22.09
N LEU A 348 -5.66 5.27 -21.43
CA LEU A 348 -4.85 5.80 -20.32
C LEU A 348 -4.86 4.81 -19.15
N LEU A 349 -3.68 4.32 -18.78
CA LEU A 349 -3.49 3.31 -17.74
C LEU A 349 -3.08 3.94 -16.42
N GLN A 350 -2.11 4.88 -16.46
CA GLN A 350 -1.51 5.49 -15.29
C GLN A 350 -1.08 6.92 -15.59
N VAL A 351 -1.05 7.76 -14.57
CA VAL A 351 -0.53 9.13 -14.62
C VAL A 351 0.49 9.28 -13.50
N MET A 352 1.60 9.95 -13.81
CA MET A 352 2.65 10.29 -12.86
C MET A 352 2.96 11.78 -12.95
N ALA A 353 3.51 12.35 -11.90
CA ALA A 353 3.98 13.73 -11.89
C ALA A 353 5.50 13.76 -11.69
N LEU A 354 6.19 14.48 -12.55
CA LEU A 354 7.62 14.70 -12.47
C LEU A 354 7.88 16.20 -12.31
N GLN A 355 8.35 16.58 -11.15
CA GLN A 355 8.63 17.96 -10.76
C GLN A 355 9.95 18.43 -11.40
N ARG A 356 10.07 19.73 -11.67
CA ARG A 356 11.33 20.32 -12.15
C ARG A 356 12.47 20.01 -11.19
N ASP A 357 13.65 19.75 -11.76
CA ASP A 357 14.90 19.40 -11.05
C ASP A 357 14.75 18.14 -10.17
N SER A 358 13.88 17.22 -10.58
CA SER A 358 13.72 15.92 -9.95
C SER A 358 13.81 14.79 -10.97
N SER A 359 14.02 13.57 -10.47
CA SER A 359 14.00 12.36 -11.29
C SER A 359 12.95 11.36 -10.78
N VAL A 360 12.54 10.45 -11.65
CA VAL A 360 11.70 9.31 -11.34
C VAL A 360 12.22 8.05 -12.00
N ILE A 361 12.19 6.94 -11.27
CA ILE A 361 12.57 5.63 -11.79
C ILE A 361 11.30 4.91 -12.27
N LEU A 362 11.23 4.60 -13.55
CA LEU A 362 10.22 3.73 -14.11
C LEU A 362 10.60 2.28 -13.87
N THR A 363 9.84 1.63 -13.01
CA THR A 363 10.05 0.23 -12.62
C THR A 363 9.24 -0.74 -13.48
N ASN A 364 9.45 -2.03 -13.30
CA ASN A 364 8.65 -3.08 -13.97
C ASN A 364 7.14 -2.88 -13.74
N ARG A 365 6.73 -2.40 -12.57
CA ARG A 365 5.32 -2.09 -12.26
C ARG A 365 4.73 -1.10 -13.27
N ILE A 366 5.45 -0.06 -13.61
CA ILE A 366 4.99 0.98 -14.53
C ILE A 366 5.04 0.47 -15.97
N ILE A 367 6.16 -0.15 -16.35
CA ILE A 367 6.42 -0.60 -17.72
C ILE A 367 5.52 -1.77 -18.11
N ASN A 368 5.40 -2.79 -17.25
CA ASN A 368 4.65 -4.01 -17.53
C ASN A 368 3.22 -3.97 -16.96
N GLY A 369 2.94 -3.10 -15.99
CA GLY A 369 1.65 -3.02 -15.30
C GLY A 369 1.33 -4.22 -14.44
N ARG A 370 2.32 -4.88 -13.89
CA ARG A 370 2.17 -6.05 -13.04
C ARG A 370 2.80 -5.79 -11.68
N LEU A 371 2.11 -6.20 -10.64
CA LEU A 371 2.63 -6.30 -9.29
C LEU A 371 3.19 -7.71 -9.10
N GLY A 372 4.31 -7.83 -8.39
CA GLY A 372 4.97 -9.10 -8.17
C GLY A 372 6.38 -8.91 -7.63
N ILE A 373 7.14 -9.97 -7.49
CA ILE A 373 8.46 -9.98 -6.84
C ILE A 373 9.46 -9.02 -7.51
N ASP A 374 9.35 -8.84 -8.83
CA ASP A 374 10.21 -7.97 -9.64
C ASP A 374 9.57 -6.62 -9.99
N ALA A 375 8.40 -6.29 -9.43
CA ALA A 375 7.64 -5.09 -9.76
C ALA A 375 8.44 -3.79 -9.58
N HIS A 376 9.33 -3.77 -8.59
CA HIS A 376 10.12 -2.60 -8.20
C HIS A 376 11.52 -2.55 -8.82
N GLN A 377 11.86 -3.49 -9.71
CA GLN A 377 13.14 -3.44 -10.42
C GLN A 377 13.21 -2.21 -11.33
N PRO A 378 14.30 -1.41 -11.27
CA PRO A 378 14.48 -0.23 -12.09
C PRO A 378 14.67 -0.59 -13.57
N ASN A 379 14.12 0.22 -14.46
CA ASN A 379 14.29 0.05 -15.90
C ASN A 379 14.80 1.33 -16.58
N LEU A 380 14.19 2.46 -16.27
CA LEU A 380 14.52 3.75 -16.83
C LEU A 380 14.51 4.79 -15.73
N GLU A 381 15.39 5.75 -15.80
CA GLU A 381 15.34 6.99 -15.04
C GLU A 381 14.98 8.13 -15.97
N ILE A 382 14.02 8.97 -15.57
CA ILE A 382 13.62 10.18 -16.28
C ILE A 382 13.83 11.36 -15.35
N GLU A 383 14.51 12.37 -15.85
CA GLU A 383 14.79 13.63 -15.15
C GLU A 383 14.16 14.80 -15.92
N PHE A 384 13.57 15.74 -15.20
CA PHE A 384 13.07 16.99 -15.78
C PHE A 384 13.93 18.17 -15.32
N THR A 385 14.61 18.82 -16.26
CA THR A 385 15.47 19.98 -16.01
C THR A 385 15.15 21.08 -17.02
N ASP A 386 14.99 22.31 -16.58
CA ASP A 386 14.63 23.47 -17.42
C ASP A 386 13.37 23.21 -18.27
N HIS A 387 13.57 23.01 -19.59
CA HIS A 387 12.52 22.71 -20.56
C HIS A 387 12.73 21.35 -21.23
N TYR A 388 13.58 20.50 -20.67
CA TYR A 388 13.99 19.23 -21.26
C TYR A 388 13.74 18.07 -20.34
N LEU A 389 13.39 16.96 -20.94
CA LEU A 389 13.49 15.65 -20.32
C LEU A 389 14.80 14.99 -20.70
N ARG A 390 15.37 14.29 -19.73
CA ARG A 390 16.51 13.41 -19.93
C ARG A 390 16.09 12.01 -19.53
N VAL A 391 16.47 11.02 -20.32
CA VAL A 391 16.15 9.62 -20.06
C VAL A 391 17.40 8.77 -20.17
N HIS A 392 17.52 7.84 -19.25
CA HIS A 392 18.64 6.91 -19.15
C HIS A 392 18.10 5.52 -18.78
N LYS A 393 18.63 4.45 -19.39
CA LYS A 393 18.23 3.11 -19.04
C LYS A 393 19.08 2.52 -17.91
N CYS A 394 18.43 1.77 -17.02
CA CYS A 394 19.03 1.14 -15.84
C CYS A 394 19.28 -0.37 -16.03
N ASN A 395 19.00 -0.92 -17.22
CA ASN A 395 19.16 -2.36 -17.50
C ASN A 395 19.31 -2.59 -19.02
N ASN A 396 19.48 -3.87 -19.42
CA ASN A 396 19.75 -4.25 -20.81
C ASN A 396 18.51 -4.35 -21.73
N LYS A 397 17.32 -3.89 -21.27
CA LYS A 397 16.12 -3.89 -22.13
C LYS A 397 16.22 -2.79 -23.19
N THR A 398 15.52 -2.99 -24.31
CA THR A 398 15.42 -1.98 -25.38
C THR A 398 14.25 -1.06 -25.14
N PHE A 399 14.51 0.24 -25.19
CA PHE A 399 13.53 1.30 -25.11
C PHE A 399 13.73 2.25 -26.27
N LEU A 400 12.62 2.76 -26.83
CA LEU A 400 12.64 3.63 -28.01
C LEU A 400 11.97 4.97 -27.69
N LEU A 401 12.63 6.04 -28.08
CA LEU A 401 12.05 7.39 -28.09
C LEU A 401 11.66 7.72 -29.52
N THR A 402 10.38 8.00 -29.75
CA THR A 402 9.87 8.36 -31.07
C THR A 402 9.24 9.76 -31.06
N SER A 403 9.26 10.41 -32.20
CA SER A 403 8.50 11.64 -32.43
C SER A 403 8.08 11.69 -33.91
N GLN A 404 6.91 12.23 -34.16
CA GLN A 404 6.39 12.40 -35.54
C GLN A 404 5.77 13.79 -35.67
N ASN A 405 6.24 14.57 -36.63
CA ASN A 405 5.66 15.87 -36.93
C ASN A 405 4.53 15.78 -37.97
N GLN A 406 3.85 16.90 -38.19
CA GLN A 406 2.75 17.01 -39.18
C GLN A 406 3.18 16.74 -40.64
N GLU A 407 4.48 16.85 -40.94
CA GLU A 407 5.08 16.57 -42.22
C GLU A 407 5.49 15.10 -42.42
N ASN A 408 5.08 14.21 -41.50
CA ASN A 408 5.44 12.77 -41.48
C ASN A 408 6.95 12.47 -41.27
N ASN A 409 7.75 13.45 -40.86
CA ASN A 409 9.14 13.19 -40.48
C ASN A 409 9.15 12.43 -39.14
N LYS A 410 9.48 11.15 -39.20
CA LYS A 410 9.58 10.28 -38.03
C LYS A 410 11.01 10.28 -37.49
N ILE A 411 11.15 10.55 -36.20
CA ILE A 411 12.39 10.38 -35.48
C ILE A 411 12.26 9.14 -34.61
N GLU A 412 13.25 8.27 -34.63
CA GLU A 412 13.33 7.09 -33.79
C GLU A 412 14.75 6.99 -33.21
N ARG A 413 14.86 6.90 -31.90
CA ARG A 413 16.13 6.80 -31.18
C ARG A 413 16.06 5.72 -30.11
N GLU A 414 17.02 4.83 -30.11
CA GLU A 414 17.20 3.85 -29.03
C GLU A 414 17.87 4.52 -27.84
N ILE A 415 17.41 4.17 -26.60
CA ILE A 415 17.95 4.67 -25.35
C ILE A 415 19.15 3.81 -24.94
N SER A 416 20.29 4.46 -24.77
CA SER A 416 21.57 3.84 -24.41
C SER A 416 21.77 3.76 -22.89
N GLU A 417 22.59 2.83 -22.41
CA GLU A 417 23.07 2.76 -21.03
C GLU A 417 24.18 3.78 -20.73
N ASP A 418 24.95 4.15 -21.77
CA ASP A 418 26.19 4.92 -21.59
C ASP A 418 25.96 6.43 -21.50
N ARG A 419 24.77 6.91 -21.86
CA ARG A 419 24.47 8.34 -21.90
C ARG A 419 23.00 8.66 -21.72
N TRP A 420 22.76 9.83 -21.13
CA TRP A 420 21.45 10.45 -21.09
C TRP A 420 21.00 10.94 -22.46
N LEU A 421 19.80 10.55 -22.89
CA LEU A 421 19.18 11.08 -24.07
C LEU A 421 18.30 12.28 -23.69
N LYS A 422 18.57 13.45 -24.28
CA LYS A 422 17.87 14.71 -24.00
C LYS A 422 16.86 15.01 -25.11
N PHE A 423 15.64 15.43 -24.74
CA PHE A 423 14.61 15.90 -25.65
C PHE A 423 13.73 16.97 -24.99
N PRO A 424 13.13 17.92 -25.77
CA PRO A 424 12.27 18.96 -25.22
C PRO A 424 10.94 18.38 -24.74
N VAL A 425 10.37 18.95 -23.67
CA VAL A 425 9.04 18.55 -23.16
C VAL A 425 7.95 19.00 -24.10
N GLU A 426 8.03 20.26 -24.57
CA GLU A 426 7.02 20.82 -25.46
C GLU A 426 7.20 20.30 -26.89
N ALA A 427 6.07 19.99 -27.53
CA ALA A 427 6.03 19.63 -28.94
C ALA A 427 6.50 20.81 -29.78
N GLY A 428 7.72 20.74 -30.24
CA GLY A 428 8.27 21.72 -31.18
C GLY A 428 7.98 21.30 -32.64
N LYS A 429 8.84 21.71 -33.57
CA LYS A 429 8.78 21.28 -34.97
C LYS A 429 8.83 19.75 -35.17
N TYR A 430 9.11 18.99 -34.16
CA TYR A 430 9.23 17.52 -34.19
C TYR A 430 7.96 16.78 -33.71
N GLY A 431 6.89 17.48 -33.28
CA GLY A 431 5.69 16.86 -32.71
C GLY A 431 5.89 16.31 -31.29
N ASP A 432 4.91 15.53 -30.83
CA ASP A 432 4.93 14.94 -29.48
C ASP A 432 5.94 13.80 -29.38
N TRP A 433 6.66 13.76 -28.24
CA TRP A 433 7.59 12.70 -27.93
C TRP A 433 6.87 11.55 -27.22
N LEU A 434 7.14 10.32 -27.69
CA LEU A 434 6.62 9.08 -27.09
C LEU A 434 7.78 8.18 -26.69
N LEU A 435 7.76 7.72 -25.44
CA LEU A 435 8.74 6.79 -24.91
C LEU A 435 8.15 5.40 -24.85
N HIS A 436 8.57 4.51 -25.73
CA HIS A 436 8.09 3.14 -25.87
C HIS A 436 8.88 2.18 -24.97
N PHE A 437 8.17 1.34 -24.24
CA PHE A 437 8.75 0.34 -23.34
C PHE A 437 8.91 -1.04 -23.99
N GLY A 438 8.92 -1.08 -25.31
CA GLY A 438 9.08 -2.29 -26.11
C GLY A 438 9.17 -1.97 -27.60
N SER A 439 9.24 -3.04 -28.41
CA SER A 439 9.29 -2.93 -29.88
C SER A 439 7.96 -2.40 -30.45
N LEU A 440 8.04 -1.52 -31.43
CA LEU A 440 6.87 -0.95 -32.13
C LEU A 440 6.00 -2.03 -32.82
N ASN A 441 6.55 -3.18 -33.09
CA ASN A 441 5.86 -4.31 -33.73
C ASN A 441 5.10 -5.22 -32.77
N CYS A 442 5.17 -4.95 -31.47
CA CYS A 442 4.51 -5.75 -30.42
C CYS A 442 3.68 -4.87 -29.50
N PRO A 443 2.58 -5.39 -28.92
CA PRO A 443 1.84 -4.67 -27.87
C PRO A 443 2.71 -4.41 -26.64
N HIS A 444 2.73 -3.15 -26.17
CA HIS A 444 3.48 -2.74 -24.99
C HIS A 444 2.84 -1.49 -24.36
N ARG A 445 3.47 -0.91 -23.36
CA ARG A 445 3.11 0.40 -22.80
C ARG A 445 4.05 1.48 -23.35
N TYR A 446 3.54 2.71 -23.42
CA TYR A 446 4.36 3.87 -23.74
C TYR A 446 3.99 5.06 -22.90
N ALA A 447 4.93 6.00 -22.73
CA ALA A 447 4.72 7.27 -22.04
C ALA A 447 4.59 8.42 -23.06
N SER A 448 3.68 9.35 -22.79
CA SER A 448 3.65 10.69 -23.37
C SER A 448 3.86 11.73 -22.27
N PHE A 449 4.23 12.94 -22.65
CA PHE A 449 4.67 13.98 -21.72
C PHE A 449 3.90 15.27 -21.97
N ARG A 450 3.45 15.93 -20.91
CA ARG A 450 2.74 17.22 -20.98
C ARG A 450 3.25 18.14 -19.90
N LEU A 451 3.81 19.29 -20.30
CA LEU A 451 4.22 20.35 -19.38
C LEU A 451 2.99 21.03 -18.78
N ILE A 452 3.04 21.25 -17.47
CA ILE A 452 2.10 22.11 -16.74
C ILE A 452 2.92 23.18 -16.05
N LYS A 453 2.62 24.44 -16.33
CA LYS A 453 3.27 25.57 -15.70
C LYS A 453 2.74 25.79 -14.30
N GLY A 454 3.60 26.29 -13.44
CA GLY A 454 3.22 26.65 -12.08
C GLY A 454 2.25 27.83 -12.07
N GLY A 455 1.25 27.79 -11.20
CA GLY A 455 0.27 28.85 -11.07
C GLY A 455 -0.90 28.84 -12.08
N ASP A 456 -0.91 27.88 -13.04
CA ASP A 456 -2.02 27.69 -14.02
C ASP A 456 -3.15 26.79 -13.51
#